data_b5dcb7dd1c581810076ab99dc7b8ed7f
#
_entry.id   b5dcb7dd1c581810076ab99dc7b8ed7f
#
_cell.length_a   1.000
_cell.length_b   1.000
_cell.length_c   1.000
_cell.angle_alpha   90.00
_cell.angle_beta   90.00
_cell.angle_gamma   90.00
#
_symmetry.space_group_name_H-M   'P 1'
#
loop_
_entity.id
_entity.type
_entity.pdbx_description
1 polymer ?
#
loop_
_entity_poly.entity_id
_entity_poly.type
_entity_poly.pdbx_seq_one_letter_code
_entity_poly.pdbx_strand_id
1 'polypeptide(L)'
;MSVYFLPNYHTEAAMRLMRAAEADLGIVWGTNILKECVFKIPRLGSVNIHQGLAPYYRGGPPVFWELYNGEREIGVTVHFVESKVDAGDIIVQEALPLVYDYSYGLNYEAFIADYRARMMDHCVRLLVNAVTLIADGAARPRPQNTDLGTRYRLPVKREKDELRRRLRTRRSGEWGKNREWRVGNGEWG
;
A
#
# COMPACT_ATOMS: atom_id res chain seq x y z
N MET A 1 12.44 22.96 -7.17
CA MET A 1 11.21 22.14 -7.04
C MET A 1 10.08 23.06 -6.60
N SER A 2 8.95 23.06 -7.31
CA SER A 2 7.78 23.86 -6.92
C SER A 2 6.80 23.01 -6.10
N VAL A 3 6.26 23.58 -5.02
CA VAL A 3 5.28 22.92 -4.15
C VAL A 3 3.95 23.67 -4.23
N TYR A 4 2.86 22.96 -4.48
CA TYR A 4 1.51 23.52 -4.56
C TYR A 4 0.60 22.84 -3.55
N PHE A 5 -0.15 23.62 -2.79
CA PHE A 5 -1.20 23.13 -1.90
C PHE A 5 -2.55 23.26 -2.58
N LEU A 6 -3.17 22.12 -2.87
CA LEU A 6 -4.44 22.06 -3.59
C LEU A 6 -5.52 21.46 -2.70
N PRO A 7 -6.59 22.19 -2.36
CA PRO A 7 -7.68 21.66 -1.56
C PRO A 7 -8.46 20.56 -2.30
N ASN A 8 -8.44 20.60 -3.63
CA ASN A 8 -9.04 19.60 -4.49
C ASN A 8 -8.26 19.48 -5.79
N TYR A 9 -7.61 18.35 -6.01
CA TYR A 9 -6.82 18.07 -7.21
C TYR A 9 -7.64 17.65 -8.44
N HIS A 10 -8.96 17.49 -8.30
CA HIS A 10 -9.87 17.20 -9.43
C HIS A 10 -10.48 18.46 -10.08
N THR A 11 -10.07 19.65 -9.68
CA THR A 11 -10.50 20.89 -10.32
C THR A 11 -9.73 21.11 -11.63
N GLU A 12 -10.34 21.80 -12.58
CA GLU A 12 -9.69 22.14 -13.85
C GLU A 12 -8.41 22.97 -13.63
N ALA A 13 -8.42 23.87 -12.63
CA ALA A 13 -7.24 24.65 -12.28
C ALA A 13 -6.07 23.76 -11.80
N ALA A 14 -6.35 22.77 -10.94
CA ALA A 14 -5.35 21.81 -10.49
C ALA A 14 -4.82 20.95 -11.63
N MET A 15 -5.70 20.46 -12.49
CA MET A 15 -5.30 19.64 -13.64
C MET A 15 -4.48 20.44 -14.66
N ARG A 16 -4.76 21.74 -14.86
CA ARG A 16 -3.90 22.61 -15.69
C ARG A 16 -2.49 22.75 -15.12
N LEU A 17 -2.35 22.93 -13.80
CA LEU A 17 -1.03 22.97 -13.15
C LEU A 17 -0.28 21.65 -13.33
N MET A 18 -0.97 20.51 -13.18
CA MET A 18 -0.36 19.20 -13.38
C MET A 18 0.09 18.99 -14.83
N ARG A 19 -0.72 19.39 -15.82
CA ARG A 19 -0.34 19.31 -17.23
C ARG A 19 0.85 20.24 -17.56
N ALA A 20 0.87 21.43 -16.98
CA ALA A 20 1.98 22.38 -17.17
C ALA A 20 3.30 21.90 -16.55
N ALA A 21 3.27 20.93 -15.66
CA ALA A 21 4.47 20.31 -15.11
C ALA A 21 5.16 19.35 -16.09
N GLU A 22 4.47 18.94 -17.17
CA GLU A 22 4.97 18.02 -18.21
C GLU A 22 5.68 16.78 -17.64
N ALA A 23 5.15 16.26 -16.51
CA ALA A 23 5.76 15.15 -15.80
C ALA A 23 5.68 13.85 -16.60
N ASP A 24 6.76 13.09 -16.64
CA ASP A 24 6.78 11.76 -17.23
C ASP A 24 6.01 10.75 -16.41
N LEU A 25 6.16 10.78 -15.09
CA LEU A 25 5.55 9.83 -14.17
C LEU A 25 4.95 10.56 -12.96
N GLY A 26 3.73 10.20 -12.60
CA GLY A 26 3.10 10.62 -11.36
C GLY A 26 3.44 9.66 -10.21
N ILE A 27 3.73 10.21 -9.03
CA ILE A 27 3.91 9.40 -7.81
C ILE A 27 2.78 9.75 -6.85
N VAL A 28 2.08 8.72 -6.41
CA VAL A 28 0.96 8.81 -5.48
C VAL A 28 1.35 8.16 -4.15
N TRP A 29 1.20 8.91 -3.06
CA TRP A 29 1.48 8.43 -1.72
C TRP A 29 0.49 9.01 -0.71
N GLY A 30 -0.30 8.13 -0.09
CA GLY A 30 -1.16 8.51 1.04
C GLY A 30 -2.23 9.55 0.69
N THR A 31 -2.80 9.49 -0.51
CA THR A 31 -3.85 10.40 -0.96
C THR A 31 -5.23 9.75 -0.99
N ASN A 32 -6.26 10.54 -1.22
CA ASN A 32 -7.60 10.07 -1.54
C ASN A 32 -7.65 9.46 -2.94
N ILE A 33 -8.77 8.80 -3.29
CA ILE A 33 -8.97 8.19 -4.61
C ILE A 33 -8.80 9.23 -5.71
N LEU A 34 -7.90 8.96 -6.63
CA LEU A 34 -7.68 9.74 -7.84
C LEU A 34 -8.63 9.28 -8.96
N LYS A 35 -9.23 10.25 -9.65
CA LYS A 35 -9.99 9.98 -10.89
C LYS A 35 -9.04 9.84 -12.06
N GLU A 36 -9.50 9.16 -13.09
CA GLU A 36 -8.75 8.88 -14.32
C GLU A 36 -8.20 10.17 -14.99
N CYS A 37 -8.97 11.25 -14.98
CA CYS A 37 -8.57 12.54 -15.50
C CYS A 37 -7.37 13.19 -14.78
N VAL A 38 -6.98 12.68 -13.61
CA VAL A 38 -5.82 13.13 -12.84
C VAL A 38 -4.66 12.16 -12.99
N PHE A 39 -4.84 10.87 -12.69
CA PHE A 39 -3.72 9.93 -12.67
C PHE A 39 -3.17 9.59 -14.07
N LYS A 40 -3.91 9.90 -15.13
CA LYS A 40 -3.44 9.78 -16.53
C LYS A 40 -2.79 11.06 -17.10
N ILE A 41 -2.66 12.14 -16.32
CA ILE A 41 -2.00 13.34 -16.81
C ILE A 41 -0.52 13.10 -17.14
N PRO A 42 0.29 12.44 -16.27
CA PRO A 42 1.68 12.15 -16.60
C PRO A 42 1.78 11.20 -17.80
N ARG A 43 2.80 11.39 -18.63
CA ARG A 43 3.01 10.68 -19.90
C ARG A 43 3.02 9.15 -19.76
N LEU A 44 3.64 8.64 -18.70
CA LEU A 44 3.71 7.20 -18.35
C LEU A 44 2.64 6.77 -17.34
N GLY A 45 1.65 7.66 -17.06
CA GLY A 45 0.67 7.44 -16.02
C GLY A 45 1.22 7.72 -14.61
N SER A 46 0.59 7.11 -13.61
CA SER A 46 0.97 7.30 -12.21
C SER A 46 1.18 5.96 -11.51
N VAL A 47 2.10 5.93 -10.56
CA VAL A 47 2.33 4.80 -9.67
C VAL A 47 1.92 5.15 -8.26
N ASN A 48 1.42 4.17 -7.53
CA ASN A 48 1.08 4.29 -6.11
C ASN A 48 1.91 3.33 -5.27
N ILE A 49 2.34 3.80 -4.10
CA ILE A 49 2.89 2.91 -3.09
C ILE A 49 1.81 2.57 -2.07
N HIS A 50 1.52 1.29 -1.93
CA HIS A 50 0.51 0.74 -1.05
C HIS A 50 1.15 -0.12 0.03
N GLN A 51 0.89 0.20 1.30
CA GLN A 51 1.31 -0.61 2.45
C GLN A 51 0.31 -1.76 2.65
N GLY A 52 0.38 -2.75 1.81
CA GLY A 52 -0.45 -3.95 1.77
C GLY A 52 0.05 -4.90 0.69
N LEU A 53 -0.12 -6.20 0.89
CA LEU A 53 0.23 -7.22 -0.10
C LEU A 53 -0.90 -7.36 -1.12
N ALA A 54 -0.82 -6.62 -2.23
CA ALA A 54 -1.78 -6.75 -3.32
C ALA A 54 -1.60 -8.09 -4.08
N PRO A 55 -2.65 -8.73 -4.59
CA PRO A 55 -4.06 -8.32 -4.54
C PRO A 55 -4.78 -8.63 -3.23
N TYR A 56 -4.15 -9.32 -2.28
CA TYR A 56 -4.78 -9.89 -1.08
C TYR A 56 -5.31 -8.82 -0.12
N TYR A 57 -4.51 -7.77 0.12
CA TYR A 57 -4.85 -6.65 0.99
C TYR A 57 -4.83 -5.36 0.18
N ARG A 58 -5.99 -4.90 -0.28
CA ARG A 58 -6.18 -3.65 -1.04
C ARG A 58 -7.07 -2.69 -0.26
N GLY A 59 -6.92 -1.37 -0.45
CA GLY A 59 -7.65 -0.35 0.29
C GLY A 59 -7.35 -0.42 1.79
N GLY A 60 -8.33 -0.08 2.61
CA GLY A 60 -8.27 -0.20 4.07
C GLY A 60 -7.14 0.58 4.74
N PRO A 61 -7.09 0.65 6.06
CA PRO A 61 -5.92 1.16 6.74
C PRO A 61 -4.84 0.07 6.77
N PRO A 62 -3.59 0.39 6.38
CA PRO A 62 -2.48 -0.53 6.45
C PRO A 62 -2.28 -1.10 7.86
N VAL A 63 -1.81 -2.34 7.94
CA VAL A 63 -1.48 -3.09 9.16
C VAL A 63 -2.70 -3.57 9.94
N PHE A 64 -3.81 -2.83 9.96
CA PHE A 64 -4.98 -3.21 10.77
C PHE A 64 -5.58 -4.56 10.37
N TRP A 65 -5.83 -4.75 9.07
CA TRP A 65 -6.51 -5.95 8.60
C TRP A 65 -5.60 -7.16 8.60
N GLU A 66 -4.31 -6.98 8.39
CA GLU A 66 -3.31 -8.03 8.54
C GLU A 66 -3.25 -8.50 10.00
N LEU A 67 -3.20 -7.58 10.97
CA LEU A 67 -3.29 -7.92 12.40
C LEU A 67 -4.62 -8.58 12.73
N TYR A 68 -5.74 -8.03 12.24
CA TYR A 68 -7.07 -8.59 12.50
C TYR A 68 -7.18 -10.03 12.01
N ASN A 69 -6.64 -10.33 10.84
CA ASN A 69 -6.65 -11.67 10.25
C ASN A 69 -5.55 -12.59 10.84
N GLY A 70 -4.63 -12.03 11.61
CA GLY A 70 -3.54 -12.78 12.23
C GLY A 70 -2.44 -13.15 11.24
N GLU A 71 -2.19 -12.31 10.26
CA GLU A 71 -1.08 -12.50 9.32
C GLU A 71 0.27 -12.30 10.03
N ARG A 72 1.30 -12.99 9.53
CA ARG A 72 2.68 -12.87 10.02
C ARG A 72 3.53 -11.93 9.17
N GLU A 73 2.95 -11.44 8.10
CA GLU A 73 3.61 -10.56 7.14
C GLU A 73 2.66 -9.45 6.71
N ILE A 74 3.24 -8.33 6.33
CA ILE A 74 2.57 -7.25 5.62
C ILE A 74 3.34 -6.98 4.33
N GLY A 75 2.62 -6.69 3.25
CA GLY A 75 3.25 -6.31 2.00
C GLY A 75 3.49 -4.81 1.88
N VAL A 76 4.45 -4.46 1.04
CA VAL A 76 4.56 -3.15 0.40
C VAL A 76 4.52 -3.39 -1.10
N THR A 77 3.59 -2.74 -1.78
CA THR A 77 3.36 -2.92 -3.22
C THR A 77 3.48 -1.58 -3.93
N VAL A 78 4.32 -1.49 -4.95
CA VAL A 78 4.30 -0.39 -5.91
C VAL A 78 3.64 -0.88 -7.19
N HIS A 79 2.56 -0.22 -7.59
CA HIS A 79 1.74 -0.61 -8.74
C HIS A 79 1.31 0.61 -9.55
N PHE A 80 0.95 0.43 -10.80
CA PHE A 80 0.32 1.48 -11.58
C PHE A 80 -1.06 1.85 -10.99
N VAL A 81 -1.42 3.13 -11.08
CA VAL A 81 -2.73 3.60 -10.63
C VAL A 81 -3.76 3.32 -11.71
N GLU A 82 -4.86 2.71 -11.29
CA GLU A 82 -6.03 2.43 -12.12
C GLU A 82 -7.32 2.87 -11.44
N SER A 83 -8.45 2.76 -12.16
CA SER A 83 -9.77 3.15 -11.66
C SER A 83 -10.23 2.28 -10.47
N LYS A 84 -9.78 1.03 -10.39
CA LYS A 84 -10.00 0.16 -9.22
C LYS A 84 -8.91 0.41 -8.18
N VAL A 85 -9.31 0.58 -6.91
CA VAL A 85 -8.38 0.88 -5.80
C VAL A 85 -7.36 -0.25 -5.62
N ASP A 86 -6.07 0.13 -5.65
CA ASP A 86 -4.90 -0.73 -5.45
C ASP A 86 -4.92 -2.00 -6.31
N ALA A 87 -5.41 -1.91 -7.56
CA ALA A 87 -5.64 -3.04 -8.45
C ALA A 87 -4.84 -3.02 -9.75
N GLY A 88 -4.06 -1.96 -10.00
CA GLY A 88 -3.23 -1.85 -11.20
C GLY A 88 -2.02 -2.78 -11.17
N ASP A 89 -1.36 -2.92 -12.31
CA ASP A 89 -0.25 -3.84 -12.50
C ASP A 89 0.89 -3.58 -11.50
N ILE A 90 1.35 -4.65 -10.85
CA ILE A 90 2.42 -4.59 -9.84
C ILE A 90 3.76 -4.46 -10.53
N ILE A 91 4.53 -3.44 -10.15
CA ILE A 91 5.89 -3.19 -10.63
C ILE A 91 6.90 -3.91 -9.73
N VAL A 92 6.83 -3.63 -8.42
CA VAL A 92 7.64 -4.29 -7.39
C VAL A 92 6.79 -4.53 -6.15
N GLN A 93 7.12 -5.58 -5.41
CA GLN A 93 6.39 -5.95 -4.19
C GLN A 93 7.30 -6.72 -3.26
N GLU A 94 7.25 -6.39 -1.97
CA GLU A 94 8.00 -7.12 -0.94
C GLU A 94 7.11 -7.37 0.28
N ALA A 95 7.39 -8.44 1.02
CA ALA A 95 6.76 -8.76 2.28
C ALA A 95 7.71 -8.47 3.44
N LEU A 96 7.15 -7.94 4.54
CA LEU A 96 7.87 -7.62 5.77
C LEU A 96 7.25 -8.40 6.93
N PRO A 97 8.05 -8.89 7.89
CA PRO A 97 7.53 -9.56 9.07
C PRO A 97 6.58 -8.66 9.86
N LEU A 98 5.42 -9.20 10.24
CA LEU A 98 4.45 -8.53 11.09
C LEU A 98 4.27 -9.34 12.39
N VAL A 99 4.91 -8.87 13.44
CA VAL A 99 4.81 -9.45 14.78
C VAL A 99 4.28 -8.38 15.72
N TYR A 100 3.15 -8.67 16.39
CA TYR A 100 2.62 -7.73 17.37
C TYR A 100 3.53 -7.65 18.59
N ASP A 101 3.93 -6.44 18.94
CA ASP A 101 4.71 -6.17 20.14
C ASP A 101 3.78 -5.97 21.34
N TYR A 102 3.74 -6.94 22.22
CA TYR A 102 2.88 -6.94 23.41
C TYR A 102 3.27 -5.90 24.47
N SER A 103 4.39 -5.19 24.31
CA SER A 103 4.72 -4.02 25.15
C SER A 103 3.71 -2.88 24.96
N TYR A 104 3.05 -2.81 23.81
CA TYR A 104 1.93 -1.89 23.57
C TYR A 104 0.63 -2.27 24.29
N GLY A 105 0.57 -3.44 24.97
CA GLY A 105 -0.62 -3.93 25.63
C GLY A 105 -1.79 -4.08 24.65
N LEU A 106 -2.90 -3.38 24.90
CA LEU A 106 -4.08 -3.37 24.01
C LEU A 106 -4.16 -2.12 23.12
N ASN A 107 -3.13 -1.25 23.15
CA ASN A 107 -3.04 -0.06 22.31
C ASN A 107 -2.47 -0.39 20.92
N TYR A 108 -3.22 -1.19 20.17
CA TYR A 108 -2.82 -1.57 18.82
C TYR A 108 -2.71 -0.36 17.87
N GLU A 109 -3.42 0.73 18.16
CA GLU A 109 -3.35 1.97 17.38
C GLU A 109 -1.94 2.56 17.44
N ALA A 110 -1.35 2.63 18.64
CA ALA A 110 0.03 3.09 18.81
C ALA A 110 1.03 2.12 18.14
N PHE A 111 0.83 0.80 18.28
CA PHE A 111 1.64 -0.19 17.57
C PHE A 111 1.58 0.01 16.05
N ILE A 112 0.38 0.18 15.47
CA ILE A 112 0.22 0.39 14.02
C ILE A 112 0.92 1.67 13.58
N ALA A 113 0.80 2.77 14.34
CA ALA A 113 1.44 4.03 14.01
C ALA A 113 2.97 3.90 13.99
N ASP A 114 3.54 3.28 15.01
CA ASP A 114 4.98 3.04 15.11
C ASP A 114 5.48 2.05 14.04
N TYR A 115 4.77 0.96 13.81
CA TYR A 115 5.10 -0.01 12.77
C TYR A 115 5.15 0.64 11.39
N ARG A 116 4.15 1.47 11.06
CA ARG A 116 4.10 2.22 9.80
C ARG A 116 5.26 3.21 9.67
N ALA A 117 5.65 3.88 10.76
CA ALA A 117 6.79 4.77 10.76
C ALA A 117 8.10 4.02 10.45
N ARG A 118 8.29 2.85 11.06
CA ARG A 118 9.47 1.99 10.80
C ARG A 118 9.52 1.43 9.37
N MET A 119 8.37 1.21 8.74
CA MET A 119 8.30 0.78 7.33
C MET A 119 8.67 1.87 6.34
N MET A 120 8.75 3.14 6.75
CA MET A 120 8.87 4.28 5.82
C MET A 120 10.11 4.19 4.93
N ASP A 121 11.28 3.90 5.50
CA ASP A 121 12.53 3.77 4.73
C ASP A 121 12.45 2.64 3.71
N HIS A 122 11.79 1.54 4.07
CA HIS A 122 11.55 0.43 3.15
C HIS A 122 10.62 0.85 2.01
N CYS A 123 9.53 1.56 2.32
CA CYS A 123 8.63 2.11 1.31
C CYS A 123 9.35 3.03 0.33
N VAL A 124 10.21 3.92 0.83
CA VAL A 124 10.99 4.83 -0.01
C VAL A 124 11.93 4.06 -0.94
N ARG A 125 12.69 3.09 -0.40
CA ARG A 125 13.62 2.27 -1.22
C ARG A 125 12.86 1.52 -2.32
N LEU A 126 11.74 0.91 -1.99
CA LEU A 126 10.93 0.15 -2.96
C LEU A 126 10.34 1.06 -4.03
N LEU A 127 9.87 2.25 -3.65
CA LEU A 127 9.38 3.25 -4.60
C LEU A 127 10.48 3.75 -5.54
N VAL A 128 11.66 4.07 -5.00
CA VAL A 128 12.82 4.48 -5.81
C VAL A 128 13.21 3.38 -6.80
N ASN A 129 13.27 2.12 -6.36
CA ASN A 129 13.52 0.98 -7.24
C ASN A 129 12.49 0.91 -8.38
N ALA A 130 11.20 1.01 -8.08
CA ALA A 130 10.15 0.99 -9.09
C ALA A 130 10.31 2.12 -10.12
N VAL A 131 10.58 3.34 -9.64
CA VAL A 131 10.79 4.52 -10.51
C VAL A 131 12.02 4.33 -11.40
N THR A 132 13.12 3.80 -10.85
CA THR A 132 14.34 3.49 -11.63
C THR A 132 14.05 2.47 -12.72
N LEU A 133 13.39 1.36 -12.38
CA LEU A 133 13.02 0.34 -13.36
C LEU A 133 12.15 0.90 -14.50
N ILE A 134 11.22 1.82 -14.18
CA ILE A 134 10.39 2.49 -15.19
C ILE A 134 11.25 3.41 -16.08
N ALA A 135 12.11 4.22 -15.47
CA ALA A 135 12.97 5.16 -16.18
C ALA A 135 13.93 4.44 -17.15
N ASP A 136 14.47 3.32 -16.75
CA ASP A 136 15.39 2.50 -17.55
C ASP A 136 14.68 1.60 -18.59
N GLY A 137 13.34 1.60 -18.62
CA GLY A 137 12.56 0.71 -19.48
C GLY A 137 12.67 -0.77 -19.09
N ALA A 138 13.18 -1.05 -17.89
CA ALA A 138 13.39 -2.39 -17.35
C ALA A 138 12.21 -2.92 -16.54
N ALA A 139 11.22 -2.08 -16.21
CA ALA A 139 10.02 -2.51 -15.50
C ALA A 139 9.30 -3.64 -16.27
N ARG A 140 8.86 -4.65 -15.54
CA ARG A 140 8.05 -5.77 -16.06
C ARG A 140 6.79 -5.91 -15.19
N PRO A 141 5.82 -5.02 -15.37
CA PRO A 141 4.60 -5.01 -14.57
C PRO A 141 3.84 -6.32 -14.69
N ARG A 142 3.28 -6.80 -13.60
CA ARG A 142 2.49 -8.03 -13.53
C ARG A 142 1.02 -7.70 -13.25
N PRO A 143 0.07 -8.16 -14.07
CA PRO A 143 -1.35 -8.00 -13.80
C PRO A 143 -1.76 -8.58 -12.45
N GLN A 144 -2.67 -7.91 -11.75
CA GLN A 144 -3.25 -8.43 -10.52
C GLN A 144 -4.50 -9.26 -10.80
N ASN A 145 -4.56 -10.48 -10.25
CA ASN A 145 -5.82 -11.19 -10.12
C ASN A 145 -6.54 -10.73 -8.84
N THR A 146 -7.44 -9.75 -8.99
CA THR A 146 -8.15 -9.14 -7.86
C THR A 146 -9.14 -10.06 -7.17
N ASP A 147 -9.49 -11.22 -7.76
CA ASP A 147 -10.41 -12.21 -7.19
C ASP A 147 -9.72 -13.04 -6.08
N LEU A 148 -8.39 -13.04 -6.05
CA LEU A 148 -7.60 -13.71 -5.00
C LEU A 148 -7.59 -12.95 -3.67
N GLY A 149 -8.05 -11.70 -3.63
CA GLY A 149 -7.92 -10.85 -2.46
C GLY A 149 -9.14 -10.00 -2.15
N THR A 150 -9.03 -9.20 -1.11
CA THR A 150 -10.11 -8.38 -0.59
C THR A 150 -9.77 -6.89 -0.67
N ARG A 151 -10.74 -6.09 -1.11
CA ARG A 151 -10.70 -4.65 -0.88
C ARG A 151 -11.28 -4.34 0.48
N TYR A 152 -10.42 -3.99 1.41
CA TYR A 152 -10.81 -3.63 2.77
C TYR A 152 -11.30 -2.18 2.84
N ARG A 153 -12.09 -1.89 3.86
CA ARG A 153 -12.58 -0.56 4.22
C ARG A 153 -12.04 -0.13 5.58
N LEU A 154 -12.33 1.07 6.00
CA LEU A 154 -12.06 1.50 7.38
C LEU A 154 -12.80 0.58 8.37
N PRO A 155 -12.11 0.09 9.43
CA PRO A 155 -12.73 -0.79 10.41
C PRO A 155 -13.76 -0.04 11.24
N VAL A 156 -14.90 -0.70 11.46
CA VAL A 156 -15.93 -0.21 12.38
C VAL A 156 -15.63 -0.59 13.83
N LYS A 157 -16.39 -0.03 14.78
CA LYS A 157 -16.18 -0.27 16.22
C LYS A 157 -16.09 -1.76 16.57
N ARG A 158 -17.00 -2.58 16.04
CA ARG A 158 -17.03 -4.04 16.31
C ARG A 158 -15.72 -4.73 15.94
N GLU A 159 -15.12 -4.39 14.81
CA GLU A 159 -13.84 -4.97 14.35
C GLU A 159 -12.67 -4.51 15.21
N LYS A 160 -12.67 -3.25 15.63
CA LYS A 160 -11.69 -2.70 16.57
C LYS A 160 -11.75 -3.38 17.93
N ASP A 161 -12.95 -3.58 18.47
CA ASP A 161 -13.16 -4.26 19.76
C ASP A 161 -12.77 -5.74 19.65
N GLU A 162 -13.08 -6.39 18.54
CA GLU A 162 -12.67 -7.77 18.27
C GLU A 162 -11.14 -7.91 18.17
N LEU A 163 -10.44 -6.99 17.52
CA LEU A 163 -8.98 -7.00 17.50
C LEU A 163 -8.41 -6.90 18.91
N ARG A 164 -8.92 -5.96 19.75
CA ARG A 164 -8.51 -5.87 21.17
C ARG A 164 -8.75 -7.16 21.93
N ARG A 165 -9.89 -7.82 21.70
CA ARG A 165 -10.21 -9.12 22.33
C ARG A 165 -9.19 -10.19 21.92
N ARG A 166 -8.87 -10.30 20.63
CA ARG A 166 -7.87 -11.25 20.10
C ARG A 166 -6.48 -11.01 20.68
N LEU A 167 -6.06 -9.75 20.78
CA LEU A 167 -4.77 -9.38 21.38
C LEU A 167 -4.71 -9.72 22.88
N ARG A 168 -5.84 -9.64 23.61
CA ARG A 168 -5.91 -10.02 25.04
C ARG A 168 -5.77 -11.52 25.26
N THR A 169 -6.30 -12.34 24.37
CA THR A 169 -6.34 -13.81 24.50
C THR A 169 -5.10 -14.51 23.94
N ARG A 170 -4.35 -13.84 23.07
CA ARG A 170 -3.13 -14.39 22.47
C ARG A 170 -1.92 -14.00 23.30
N ARG A 171 -1.06 -14.98 23.61
CA ARG A 171 0.26 -14.75 24.21
C ARG A 171 1.32 -14.60 23.11
N SER A 172 2.46 -14.01 23.46
CA SER A 172 3.63 -13.93 22.57
C SER A 172 4.00 -15.36 22.09
N GLY A 173 4.05 -15.58 20.80
CA GLY A 173 4.31 -16.89 20.18
C GLY A 173 3.12 -17.53 19.48
N GLU A 174 1.89 -17.16 19.81
CA GLU A 174 0.67 -17.72 19.20
C GLU A 174 0.11 -16.87 18.03
N TRP A 175 0.87 -15.85 17.59
CA TRP A 175 0.47 -14.99 16.51
C TRP A 175 0.64 -15.66 15.15
N GLY A 176 -0.44 -15.75 14.40
CA GLY A 176 -0.45 -16.06 12.97
C GLY A 176 -0.73 -17.51 12.60
N LYS A 177 -1.68 -17.69 11.69
CA LYS A 177 -1.75 -18.90 10.85
C LYS A 177 -0.79 -18.69 9.69
N ASN A 178 0.06 -19.68 9.40
CA ASN A 178 0.83 -19.71 8.17
C ASN A 178 -0.13 -19.78 6.98
N ARG A 179 -0.41 -18.66 6.33
CA ARG A 179 -0.77 -18.69 4.92
C ARG A 179 0.55 -18.66 4.17
N GLU A 180 0.86 -19.73 3.47
CA GLU A 180 1.91 -19.68 2.45
C GLU A 180 1.41 -18.75 1.34
N TRP A 181 1.81 -17.50 1.42
CA TRP A 181 1.68 -16.58 0.31
C TRP A 181 2.65 -17.11 -0.76
N ARG A 182 2.13 -17.75 -1.80
CA ARG A 182 2.92 -17.98 -3.00
C ARG A 182 3.13 -16.61 -3.66
N VAL A 183 4.08 -15.85 -3.13
CA VAL A 183 4.77 -14.83 -3.90
C VAL A 183 5.43 -15.66 -5.00
N GLY A 184 4.98 -15.54 -6.24
CA GLY A 184 5.61 -16.24 -7.35
C GLY A 184 7.09 -15.95 -7.26
N ASN A 185 7.90 -17.00 -7.08
CA ASN A 185 9.35 -16.92 -7.11
C ASN A 185 9.74 -16.37 -8.50
N GLY A 186 9.76 -15.06 -8.63
CA GLY A 186 10.47 -14.35 -9.66
C GLY A 186 11.91 -14.32 -9.20
N GLU A 187 12.73 -15.24 -9.69
CA GLU A 187 14.16 -15.10 -9.63
C GLU A 187 14.52 -13.73 -10.18
N TRP A 188 15.06 -12.90 -9.32
CA TRP A 188 15.61 -11.59 -9.69
C TRP A 188 17.00 -11.84 -10.27
N GLY A 189 17.10 -11.99 -11.60
CA GLY A 189 18.36 -11.93 -12.34
C GLY A 189 18.71 -10.48 -12.66
#